data_f801b1bedad577c58f13858fb25d407f
#
_entry.id   f801b1bedad577c58f13858fb25d407f
#
_cell.length_a   1.000
_cell.length_b   1.000
_cell.length_c   1.000
_cell.angle_alpha   90.00
_cell.angle_beta   90.00
_cell.angle_gamma   90.00
#
_symmetry.space_group_name_H-M   'P 1'
#
loop_
_entity.id
_entity.type
_entity.pdbx_description
1 polymer ?
#
loop_
_entity_poly.entity_id
_entity_poly.type
_entity_poly.pdbx_seq_one_letter_code
_entity_poly.pdbx_strand_id
1 'polypeptide(L)'
;YSLYSKETEEKLKELAKEGKKIDRSEIKGMDKEEILSYFYDVDTYVADKKGWKSKFVPERFRGVKFVFDLIDAESGKTVWEAGKKIPARAAQKLVDEGLEFYRVAEEQLLGKFLATALIEKKTGEVVADAGAEINQELLDKIKEAKINEIKVLYIDNVNVGPYIRNTLEVDKNHSREDALLDIYRVMRPGEPPTYETADALFKSLFFDNERYDLSSVGRVKMNTALDIPFEEAPDTYRTLRKDDILRIVKRLVELRDGHGEVD
;
A
#
# COMPACT_ATOMS: atom_id res chain seq x y z
N TYR A 1 8.35 4.16 7.38
CA TYR A 1 9.83 4.09 7.34
C TYR A 1 10.47 3.65 8.67
N SER A 2 9.91 3.98 9.83
CA SER A 2 10.50 3.60 11.14
C SER A 2 10.43 2.09 11.44
N LEU A 3 9.51 1.37 10.82
CA LEU A 3 9.37 -0.08 10.98
C LEU A 3 10.31 -0.82 10.03
N TYR A 4 10.75 -2.01 10.43
CA TYR A 4 11.63 -2.83 9.60
C TYR A 4 11.01 -3.19 8.25
N SER A 5 11.83 -3.20 7.18
CA SER A 5 11.44 -3.75 5.89
C SER A 5 11.26 -5.27 5.98
N LYS A 6 10.57 -5.87 5.01
CA LYS A 6 10.41 -7.33 4.94
C LYS A 6 11.75 -8.04 4.91
N GLU A 7 12.69 -7.54 4.07
CA GLU A 7 14.05 -8.08 3.97
C GLU A 7 14.77 -8.06 5.33
N THR A 8 14.69 -6.94 6.06
CA THR A 8 15.29 -6.83 7.39
C THR A 8 14.64 -7.75 8.40
N GLU A 9 13.31 -7.93 8.36
CA GLU A 9 12.63 -8.87 9.25
C GLU A 9 13.02 -10.33 9.01
N GLU A 10 13.16 -10.75 7.75
CA GLU A 10 13.60 -12.09 7.40
C GLU A 10 15.02 -12.34 7.89
N LYS A 11 15.95 -11.40 7.65
CA LYS A 11 17.31 -11.46 8.17
C LYS A 11 17.36 -11.54 9.69
N LEU A 12 16.54 -10.73 10.39
CA LEU A 12 16.47 -10.78 11.86
C LEU A 12 15.97 -12.13 12.36
N LYS A 13 14.98 -12.74 11.70
CA LYS A 13 14.46 -14.06 12.05
C LYS A 13 15.52 -15.17 11.85
N GLU A 14 16.29 -15.09 10.76
CA GLU A 14 17.38 -16.04 10.49
C GLU A 14 18.53 -15.90 11.49
N LEU A 15 18.99 -14.68 11.72
CA LEU A 15 20.10 -14.42 12.65
C LEU A 15 19.73 -14.70 14.11
N ALA A 16 18.45 -14.52 14.49
CA ALA A 16 17.97 -14.93 15.80
C ALA A 16 18.06 -16.44 16.01
N LYS A 17 17.84 -17.25 14.97
CA LYS A 17 18.05 -18.70 15.02
C LYS A 17 19.52 -19.08 15.16
N GLU A 18 20.43 -18.27 14.61
CA GLU A 18 21.87 -18.49 14.65
C GLU A 18 22.57 -17.80 15.84
N GLY A 19 21.84 -17.00 16.64
CA GLY A 19 22.41 -16.24 17.76
C GLY A 19 23.33 -15.09 17.36
N LYS A 20 23.26 -14.63 16.11
CA LYS A 20 24.04 -13.51 15.57
C LYS A 20 23.26 -12.21 15.57
N LYS A 21 23.97 -11.07 15.59
CA LYS A 21 23.38 -9.73 15.45
C LYS A 21 23.50 -9.25 14.01
N ILE A 22 22.47 -8.56 13.55
CA ILE A 22 22.47 -7.87 12.24
C ILE A 22 23.34 -6.60 12.33
N ASP A 23 24.06 -6.28 11.27
CA ASP A 23 24.79 -5.00 11.19
C ASP A 23 23.80 -3.84 11.02
N ARG A 24 24.15 -2.69 11.60
CA ARG A 24 23.35 -1.46 11.50
C ARG A 24 23.09 -1.04 10.05
N SER A 25 24.08 -1.18 9.18
CA SER A 25 23.97 -0.85 7.76
C SER A 25 22.95 -1.68 6.99
N GLU A 26 22.62 -2.87 7.52
CA GLU A 26 21.62 -3.77 6.94
C GLU A 26 20.20 -3.56 7.48
N ILE A 27 20.04 -2.73 8.52
CA ILE A 27 18.73 -2.44 9.11
C ILE A 27 18.01 -1.40 8.26
N LYS A 28 17.16 -1.86 7.38
CA LYS A 28 16.34 -1.00 6.51
C LYS A 28 14.91 -0.85 7.07
N GLY A 29 14.34 0.35 6.92
CA GLY A 29 12.91 0.57 7.13
C GLY A 29 12.09 0.11 5.92
N MET A 30 10.77 0.06 6.07
CA MET A 30 9.86 -0.12 4.94
C MET A 30 10.09 1.00 3.94
N ASP A 31 10.16 0.67 2.67
CA ASP A 31 10.22 1.66 1.60
C ASP A 31 8.81 2.14 1.18
N LYS A 32 8.78 3.10 0.26
CA LYS A 32 7.53 3.71 -0.22
C LYS A 32 6.64 2.68 -0.92
N GLU A 33 7.22 1.77 -1.69
CA GLU A 33 6.47 0.71 -2.40
C GLU A 33 5.88 -0.31 -1.42
N GLU A 34 6.64 -0.74 -0.43
CA GLU A 34 6.17 -1.66 0.61
C GLU A 34 5.01 -1.04 1.40
N ILE A 35 5.11 0.25 1.75
CA ILE A 35 4.04 0.96 2.47
C ILE A 35 2.80 1.04 1.57
N LEU A 36 2.93 1.53 0.34
CA LEU A 36 1.80 1.67 -0.58
C LEU A 36 1.12 0.33 -0.86
N SER A 37 1.88 -0.74 -1.09
CA SER A 37 1.34 -2.08 -1.35
C SER A 37 0.67 -2.72 -0.12
N TYR A 38 0.98 -2.27 1.09
CA TYR A 38 0.30 -2.72 2.29
C TYR A 38 -1.09 -2.09 2.45
N PHE A 39 -1.23 -0.80 2.11
CA PHE A 39 -2.46 -0.05 2.32
C PHE A 39 -3.42 -0.08 1.14
N TYR A 40 -2.93 -0.30 -0.08
CA TYR A 40 -3.72 -0.25 -1.30
C TYR A 40 -3.64 -1.55 -2.09
N ASP A 41 -4.75 -1.93 -2.68
CA ASP A 41 -4.75 -2.90 -3.76
C ASP A 41 -4.09 -2.30 -5.01
N VAL A 42 -3.59 -3.18 -5.86
CA VAL A 42 -2.85 -2.79 -7.06
C VAL A 42 -3.55 -3.33 -8.30
N ASP A 43 -3.81 -2.43 -9.24
CA ASP A 43 -4.27 -2.76 -10.58
C ASP A 43 -3.10 -2.76 -11.56
N THR A 44 -3.03 -3.78 -12.41
CA THR A 44 -2.04 -3.87 -13.47
C THR A 44 -2.68 -3.49 -14.80
N TYR A 45 -2.07 -2.51 -15.46
CA TYR A 45 -2.44 -2.08 -16.79
C TYR A 45 -1.36 -2.51 -17.78
N VAL A 46 -1.77 -3.20 -18.84
CA VAL A 46 -0.87 -3.71 -19.87
C VAL A 46 -1.22 -3.07 -21.20
N ALA A 47 -0.20 -2.50 -21.87
CA ALA A 47 -0.34 -1.96 -23.21
C ALA A 47 -0.12 -3.03 -24.26
N ASP A 48 -1.00 -3.09 -25.24
CA ASP A 48 -0.87 -3.90 -26.45
C ASP A 48 -1.04 -3.02 -27.70
N LYS A 49 -1.11 -3.64 -28.88
CA LYS A 49 -1.27 -2.91 -30.15
C LYS A 49 -2.58 -2.12 -30.28
N LYS A 50 -3.57 -2.42 -29.42
CA LYS A 50 -4.90 -1.80 -29.43
C LYS A 50 -5.09 -0.79 -28.27
N GLY A 51 -4.07 -0.55 -27.45
CA GLY A 51 -4.09 0.36 -26.31
C GLY A 51 -3.93 -0.36 -24.96
N TRP A 52 -4.38 0.26 -23.90
CA TRP A 52 -4.28 -0.30 -22.55
C TRP A 52 -5.41 -1.25 -22.24
N LYS A 53 -5.12 -2.27 -21.43
CA LYS A 53 -6.11 -3.20 -20.85
C LYS A 53 -5.79 -3.49 -19.40
N SER A 54 -6.82 -3.81 -18.62
CA SER A 54 -6.69 -4.23 -17.23
C SER A 54 -7.62 -5.39 -16.94
N LYS A 55 -7.32 -6.15 -15.89
CA LYS A 55 -8.16 -7.26 -15.45
C LYS A 55 -9.48 -6.73 -14.89
N PHE A 56 -10.58 -7.37 -15.28
CA PHE A 56 -11.90 -7.02 -14.77
C PHE A 56 -12.12 -7.71 -13.41
N VAL A 57 -12.33 -6.90 -12.36
CA VAL A 57 -12.60 -7.36 -10.99
C VAL A 57 -14.02 -6.90 -10.62
N PRO A 58 -15.02 -7.78 -10.65
CA PRO A 58 -16.44 -7.40 -10.56
C PRO A 58 -16.80 -6.66 -9.28
N GLU A 59 -16.12 -6.95 -8.16
CA GLU A 59 -16.33 -6.30 -6.86
C GLU A 59 -16.07 -4.80 -6.91
N ARG A 60 -15.07 -4.37 -7.69
CA ARG A 60 -14.66 -2.96 -7.83
C ARG A 60 -15.63 -2.14 -8.68
N PHE A 61 -16.38 -2.81 -9.54
CA PHE A 61 -17.33 -2.16 -10.43
C PHE A 61 -18.78 -2.18 -9.91
N ARG A 62 -19.00 -2.82 -8.76
CA ARG A 62 -20.31 -2.92 -8.16
C ARG A 62 -20.89 -1.54 -7.83
N GLY A 63 -22.01 -1.18 -8.47
CA GLY A 63 -22.69 0.09 -8.26
C GLY A 63 -21.99 1.30 -8.90
N VAL A 64 -20.88 1.09 -9.60
CA VAL A 64 -20.16 2.16 -10.32
C VAL A 64 -20.95 2.56 -11.56
N LYS A 65 -21.05 3.85 -11.79
CA LYS A 65 -21.55 4.43 -13.04
C LYS A 65 -20.36 4.69 -13.94
N PHE A 66 -20.29 3.94 -15.03
CA PHE A 66 -19.20 4.11 -15.99
C PHE A 66 -19.30 5.47 -16.71
N VAL A 67 -18.17 6.12 -16.86
CA VAL A 67 -18.05 7.34 -17.69
C VAL A 67 -17.77 6.95 -19.14
N PHE A 68 -17.13 5.81 -19.37
CA PHE A 68 -16.78 5.24 -20.67
C PHE A 68 -17.45 3.89 -20.86
N ASP A 69 -17.61 3.46 -22.12
CA ASP A 69 -18.07 2.10 -22.42
C ASP A 69 -17.09 1.08 -21.90
N LEU A 70 -17.61 0.02 -21.29
CA LEU A 70 -16.81 -1.14 -20.91
C LEU A 70 -16.67 -2.05 -22.14
N ILE A 71 -15.46 -2.12 -22.65
CA ILE A 71 -15.16 -2.86 -23.89
C ILE A 71 -14.31 -4.07 -23.49
N ASP A 72 -14.73 -5.26 -23.92
CA ASP A 72 -13.94 -6.47 -23.76
C ASP A 72 -12.63 -6.34 -24.58
N ALA A 73 -11.51 -6.60 -23.92
CA ALA A 73 -10.20 -6.40 -24.52
C ALA A 73 -9.89 -7.40 -25.65
N GLU A 74 -10.49 -8.58 -25.63
CA GLU A 74 -10.26 -9.61 -26.63
C GLU A 74 -11.15 -9.45 -27.85
N SER A 75 -12.47 -9.44 -27.64
CA SER A 75 -13.44 -9.34 -28.71
C SER A 75 -13.61 -7.93 -29.28
N GLY A 76 -13.26 -6.90 -28.50
CA GLY A 76 -13.49 -5.50 -28.86
C GLY A 76 -14.96 -5.07 -28.81
N LYS A 77 -15.85 -5.90 -28.24
CA LYS A 77 -17.28 -5.59 -28.10
C LYS A 77 -17.54 -4.78 -26.85
N THR A 78 -18.47 -3.82 -26.95
CA THR A 78 -19.01 -3.12 -25.77
C THR A 78 -19.90 -4.09 -25.00
N VAL A 79 -19.48 -4.39 -23.77
CA VAL A 79 -20.21 -5.29 -22.85
C VAL A 79 -21.08 -4.54 -21.86
N TRP A 80 -20.79 -3.24 -21.63
CA TRP A 80 -21.59 -2.34 -20.81
C TRP A 80 -21.45 -0.89 -21.31
N GLU A 81 -22.58 -0.19 -21.45
CA GLU A 81 -22.59 1.17 -21.98
C GLU A 81 -22.30 2.22 -20.91
N ALA A 82 -21.65 3.29 -21.29
CA ALA A 82 -21.45 4.48 -20.46
C ALA A 82 -22.76 5.04 -19.93
N GLY A 83 -22.68 5.69 -18.77
CA GLY A 83 -23.86 6.31 -18.13
C GLY A 83 -24.76 5.35 -17.33
N LYS A 84 -24.59 4.06 -17.46
CA LYS A 84 -25.37 3.05 -16.73
C LYS A 84 -24.60 2.52 -15.52
N LYS A 85 -25.29 2.39 -14.37
CA LYS A 85 -24.73 1.70 -13.20
C LYS A 85 -24.73 0.20 -13.44
N ILE A 86 -23.64 -0.48 -13.08
CA ILE A 86 -23.57 -1.94 -13.15
C ILE A 86 -24.04 -2.56 -11.81
N PRO A 87 -25.12 -3.36 -11.79
CA PRO A 87 -25.50 -4.12 -10.60
C PRO A 87 -24.48 -5.23 -10.31
N ALA A 88 -24.33 -5.61 -9.03
CA ALA A 88 -23.39 -6.68 -8.64
C ALA A 88 -23.58 -7.99 -9.43
N ARG A 89 -24.86 -8.39 -9.62
CA ARG A 89 -25.19 -9.59 -10.41
C ARG A 89 -24.78 -9.48 -11.89
N ALA A 90 -24.88 -8.28 -12.47
CA ALA A 90 -24.48 -8.06 -13.86
C ALA A 90 -22.96 -8.07 -14.00
N ALA A 91 -22.22 -7.49 -13.05
CA ALA A 91 -20.77 -7.55 -13.05
C ALA A 91 -20.25 -9.00 -12.94
N GLN A 92 -20.85 -9.81 -12.06
CA GLN A 92 -20.50 -11.22 -11.94
C GLN A 92 -20.85 -12.00 -13.23
N LYS A 93 -22.00 -11.73 -13.81
CA LYS A 93 -22.43 -12.38 -15.06
C LYS A 93 -21.45 -12.11 -16.21
N LEU A 94 -20.86 -10.91 -16.30
CA LEU A 94 -19.85 -10.61 -17.33
C LEU A 94 -18.61 -11.50 -17.18
N VAL A 95 -18.18 -11.80 -15.96
CA VAL A 95 -17.09 -12.73 -15.71
C VAL A 95 -17.49 -14.17 -16.10
N ASP A 96 -18.69 -14.59 -15.72
CA ASP A 96 -19.22 -15.92 -16.07
C ASP A 96 -19.36 -16.10 -17.59
N GLU A 97 -19.60 -15.02 -18.33
CA GLU A 97 -19.65 -14.95 -19.79
C GLU A 97 -18.26 -14.85 -20.45
N GLY A 98 -17.17 -14.79 -19.64
CA GLY A 98 -15.79 -14.86 -20.11
C GLY A 98 -15.07 -13.51 -20.17
N LEU A 99 -15.61 -12.44 -19.60
CA LEU A 99 -14.91 -11.16 -19.51
C LEU A 99 -13.75 -11.26 -18.51
N GLU A 100 -12.53 -11.32 -19.01
CA GLU A 100 -11.32 -11.36 -18.18
C GLU A 100 -10.61 -10.00 -18.16
N PHE A 101 -10.47 -9.36 -19.33
CA PHE A 101 -9.81 -8.05 -19.46
C PHE A 101 -10.71 -7.06 -20.18
N TYR A 102 -10.64 -5.81 -19.76
CA TYR A 102 -11.34 -4.71 -20.43
C TYR A 102 -10.38 -3.66 -20.96
N ARG A 103 -10.80 -2.93 -21.99
CA ARG A 103 -10.04 -1.81 -22.56
C ARG A 103 -10.11 -0.60 -21.66
N VAL A 104 -8.98 0.08 -21.55
CA VAL A 104 -8.81 1.30 -20.77
C VAL A 104 -8.33 2.40 -21.72
N ALA A 105 -9.07 3.48 -21.81
CA ALA A 105 -8.64 4.66 -22.54
C ALA A 105 -7.51 5.38 -21.77
N GLU A 106 -6.62 6.06 -22.48
CA GLU A 106 -5.50 6.78 -21.83
C GLU A 106 -5.97 7.84 -20.84
N GLU A 107 -7.07 8.50 -21.14
CA GLU A 107 -7.70 9.49 -20.27
C GLU A 107 -8.12 8.90 -18.93
N GLN A 108 -8.40 7.61 -18.86
CA GLN A 108 -8.74 6.90 -17.63
C GLN A 108 -7.52 6.61 -16.75
N LEU A 109 -6.32 6.71 -17.28
CA LEU A 109 -5.08 6.58 -16.51
C LEU A 109 -4.67 7.89 -15.85
N LEU A 110 -5.14 9.04 -16.38
CA LEU A 110 -4.84 10.35 -15.82
C LEU A 110 -5.42 10.49 -14.39
N GLY A 111 -4.62 11.06 -13.49
CA GLY A 111 -4.99 11.23 -12.09
C GLY A 111 -4.87 9.98 -11.24
N LYS A 112 -4.47 8.83 -11.80
CA LYS A 112 -4.15 7.64 -11.03
C LYS A 112 -2.72 7.70 -10.49
N PHE A 113 -2.41 6.90 -9.47
CA PHE A 113 -1.11 6.91 -8.80
C PHE A 113 -0.37 5.60 -9.02
N LEU A 114 0.91 5.68 -9.33
CA LEU A 114 1.77 4.50 -9.51
C LEU A 114 1.92 3.74 -8.19
N ALA A 115 1.81 2.41 -8.25
CA ALA A 115 2.07 1.54 -7.10
C ALA A 115 3.56 1.25 -6.92
N THR A 116 4.31 1.18 -8.03
CA THR A 116 5.74 0.88 -8.07
C THR A 116 6.47 1.91 -8.91
N ALA A 117 7.76 2.08 -8.67
CA ALA A 117 8.59 2.91 -9.53
C ALA A 117 8.62 2.36 -10.96
N LEU A 118 8.63 3.26 -11.93
CA LEU A 118 8.79 2.93 -13.34
C LEU A 118 10.25 3.08 -13.74
N ILE A 119 10.83 1.98 -14.20
CA ILE A 119 12.23 1.93 -14.62
C ILE A 119 12.29 1.61 -16.10
N GLU A 120 13.03 2.41 -16.86
CA GLU A 120 13.29 2.12 -18.25
C GLU A 120 14.22 0.92 -18.36
N LYS A 121 13.77 -0.16 -19.01
CA LYS A 121 14.49 -1.44 -19.12
C LYS A 121 15.83 -1.34 -19.82
N LYS A 122 16.05 -0.33 -20.66
CA LYS A 122 17.27 -0.19 -21.46
C LYS A 122 18.36 0.57 -20.73
N THR A 123 18.00 1.65 -20.06
CA THR A 123 18.93 2.56 -19.40
C THR A 123 19.07 2.24 -17.90
N GLY A 124 18.05 1.58 -17.30
CA GLY A 124 17.94 1.41 -15.86
C GLY A 124 17.54 2.70 -15.13
N GLU A 125 17.18 3.75 -15.87
CA GLU A 125 16.81 5.04 -15.31
C GLU A 125 15.39 5.02 -14.75
N VAL A 126 15.19 5.67 -13.61
CA VAL A 126 13.87 5.81 -12.99
C VAL A 126 13.10 6.88 -13.72
N VAL A 127 12.02 6.50 -14.41
CA VAL A 127 11.12 7.42 -15.13
C VAL A 127 10.17 8.13 -14.17
N ALA A 128 9.67 7.42 -13.17
CA ALA A 128 8.83 7.97 -12.12
C ALA A 128 8.88 7.09 -10.87
N ASP A 129 8.76 7.70 -9.69
CA ASP A 129 8.73 7.01 -8.41
C ASP A 129 7.36 6.43 -8.07
N ALA A 130 7.33 5.48 -7.14
CA ALA A 130 6.09 4.98 -6.55
C ALA A 130 5.29 6.13 -5.92
N GLY A 131 3.97 6.10 -6.07
CA GLY A 131 3.06 7.15 -5.62
C GLY A 131 2.99 8.37 -6.54
N ALA A 132 3.77 8.44 -7.61
CA ALA A 132 3.67 9.53 -8.59
C ALA A 132 2.30 9.53 -9.29
N GLU A 133 1.74 10.71 -9.50
CA GLU A 133 0.49 10.88 -10.23
C GLU A 133 0.74 10.78 -11.74
N ILE A 134 -0.08 10.00 -12.41
CA ILE A 134 -0.04 9.85 -13.86
C ILE A 134 -0.70 11.10 -14.49
N ASN A 135 0.12 12.00 -14.99
CA ASN A 135 -0.28 13.12 -15.81
C ASN A 135 0.10 12.89 -17.29
N GLN A 136 -0.26 13.83 -18.17
CA GLN A 136 0.03 13.70 -19.61
C GLN A 136 1.53 13.56 -19.88
N GLU A 137 2.36 14.35 -19.19
CA GLU A 137 3.81 14.30 -19.36
C GLU A 137 4.38 12.92 -19.02
N LEU A 138 3.92 12.32 -17.93
CA LEU A 138 4.34 10.97 -17.53
C LEU A 138 3.84 9.91 -18.52
N LEU A 139 2.61 10.02 -19.04
CA LEU A 139 2.12 9.12 -20.09
C LEU A 139 2.97 9.17 -21.36
N ASP A 140 3.40 10.34 -21.75
CA ASP A 140 4.27 10.52 -22.91
C ASP A 140 5.65 9.88 -22.67
N LYS A 141 6.24 10.08 -21.49
CA LYS A 141 7.49 9.41 -21.07
C LYS A 141 7.34 7.88 -21.03
N ILE A 142 6.22 7.36 -20.56
CA ILE A 142 5.93 5.91 -20.56
C ILE A 142 5.94 5.34 -21.99
N LYS A 143 5.35 6.08 -22.93
CA LYS A 143 5.35 5.69 -24.36
C LYS A 143 6.73 5.74 -24.98
N GLU A 144 7.50 6.80 -24.73
CA GLU A 144 8.88 6.96 -25.23
C GLU A 144 9.80 5.85 -24.68
N ALA A 145 9.70 5.55 -23.39
CA ALA A 145 10.44 4.48 -22.74
C ALA A 145 9.94 3.06 -23.12
N LYS A 146 8.84 2.96 -23.91
CA LYS A 146 8.19 1.70 -24.31
C LYS A 146 7.86 0.79 -23.14
N ILE A 147 7.39 1.39 -22.06
CA ILE A 147 6.92 0.64 -20.89
C ILE A 147 5.53 0.11 -21.21
N ASN A 148 5.39 -1.22 -21.26
CA ASN A 148 4.15 -1.88 -21.65
C ASN A 148 3.32 -2.37 -20.46
N GLU A 149 3.82 -2.22 -19.24
CA GLU A 149 3.13 -2.62 -18.02
C GLU A 149 3.35 -1.57 -16.95
N ILE A 150 2.25 -1.12 -16.34
CA ILE A 150 2.25 -0.21 -15.20
C ILE A 150 1.39 -0.77 -14.10
N LYS A 151 1.82 -0.60 -12.86
CA LYS A 151 1.07 -0.95 -11.65
C LYS A 151 0.56 0.32 -11.00
N VAL A 152 -0.71 0.36 -10.70
CA VAL A 152 -1.43 1.56 -10.24
C VAL A 152 -2.17 1.24 -8.96
N LEU A 153 -2.17 2.17 -8.02
CA LEU A 153 -2.93 2.05 -6.79
C LEU A 153 -4.44 2.10 -7.08
N TYR A 154 -5.18 1.18 -6.49
CA TYR A 154 -6.63 1.26 -6.52
C TYR A 154 -7.11 2.33 -5.54
N ILE A 155 -7.45 3.48 -6.06
CA ILE A 155 -8.00 4.63 -5.34
C ILE A 155 -9.18 5.14 -6.16
N ASP A 156 -10.38 5.10 -5.59
CA ASP A 156 -11.62 5.52 -6.26
C ASP A 156 -12.18 6.84 -5.69
N ASN A 157 -11.55 7.38 -4.65
CA ASN A 157 -11.95 8.60 -3.93
C ASN A 157 -13.37 8.57 -3.32
N VAL A 158 -14.00 7.41 -3.29
CA VAL A 158 -15.32 7.19 -2.69
C VAL A 158 -15.22 6.19 -1.54
N ASN A 159 -14.67 5.01 -1.79
CA ASN A 159 -14.49 3.95 -0.81
C ASN A 159 -13.02 3.79 -0.38
N VAL A 160 -12.09 4.27 -1.20
CA VAL A 160 -10.65 4.22 -0.94
C VAL A 160 -10.05 5.59 -1.25
N GLY A 161 -9.65 6.31 -0.22
CA GLY A 161 -9.06 7.65 -0.34
C GLY A 161 -7.54 7.61 -0.44
N PRO A 162 -6.91 8.67 -0.98
CA PRO A 162 -5.46 8.74 -1.20
C PRO A 162 -4.65 9.13 0.06
N TYR A 163 -5.13 8.84 1.27
CA TYR A 163 -4.57 9.41 2.51
C TYR A 163 -3.13 9.03 2.75
N ILE A 164 -2.80 7.73 2.67
CA ILE A 164 -1.43 7.26 2.89
C ILE A 164 -0.51 7.75 1.76
N ARG A 165 -0.96 7.68 0.51
CA ARG A 165 -0.21 8.21 -0.65
C ARG A 165 0.12 9.70 -0.44
N ASN A 166 -0.85 10.51 -0.05
CA ASN A 166 -0.66 11.94 0.15
C ASN A 166 0.25 12.23 1.35
N THR A 167 0.16 11.42 2.41
CA THR A 167 1.07 11.51 3.55
C THR A 167 2.51 11.24 3.12
N LEU A 168 2.74 10.19 2.31
CA LEU A 168 4.07 9.86 1.80
C LEU A 168 4.63 10.89 0.82
N GLU A 169 3.76 11.63 0.12
CA GLU A 169 4.19 12.70 -0.80
C GLU A 169 4.77 13.90 -0.08
N VAL A 170 4.24 14.23 1.10
CA VAL A 170 4.73 15.36 1.91
C VAL A 170 5.78 14.94 2.94
N ASP A 171 5.98 13.65 3.15
CA ASP A 171 6.98 13.12 4.08
C ASP A 171 8.39 13.32 3.49
N LYS A 172 9.26 13.94 4.27
CA LYS A 172 10.65 14.21 3.91
C LYS A 172 11.60 13.08 4.29
N ASN A 173 11.10 12.09 5.03
CA ASN A 173 11.88 10.96 5.48
C ASN A 173 11.87 9.87 4.39
N HIS A 174 13.05 9.40 4.03
CA HIS A 174 13.22 8.35 3.02
C HIS A 174 13.93 7.10 3.56
N SER A 175 14.39 7.18 4.81
CA SER A 175 15.08 6.10 5.48
C SER A 175 14.52 5.84 6.88
N ARG A 176 14.86 4.67 7.44
CA ARG A 176 14.51 4.34 8.82
C ARG A 176 15.20 5.29 9.81
N GLU A 177 16.44 5.67 9.52
CA GLU A 177 17.21 6.58 10.36
C GLU A 177 16.53 7.97 10.45
N ASP A 178 16.18 8.56 9.31
CA ASP A 178 15.48 9.85 9.27
C ASP A 178 14.17 9.82 10.05
N ALA A 179 13.37 8.77 9.84
CA ALA A 179 12.09 8.60 10.51
C ALA A 179 12.25 8.47 12.04
N LEU A 180 13.25 7.74 12.52
CA LEU A 180 13.53 7.60 13.95
C LEU A 180 13.99 8.92 14.58
N LEU A 181 14.85 9.66 13.88
CA LEU A 181 15.31 10.97 14.33
C LEU A 181 14.17 11.98 14.39
N ASP A 182 13.25 11.95 13.44
CA ASP A 182 12.07 12.81 13.45
C ASP A 182 11.10 12.46 14.59
N ILE A 183 10.84 11.18 14.82
CA ILE A 183 10.05 10.72 15.96
C ILE A 183 10.69 11.21 17.27
N TYR A 184 12.02 11.09 17.39
CA TYR A 184 12.73 11.54 18.58
C TYR A 184 12.57 13.05 18.78
N ARG A 185 12.74 13.88 17.74
CA ARG A 185 12.59 15.34 17.83
C ARG A 185 11.21 15.77 18.30
N VAL A 186 10.17 15.06 17.85
CA VAL A 186 8.79 15.32 18.28
C VAL A 186 8.57 14.92 19.74
N MET A 187 9.11 13.77 20.17
CA MET A 187 8.93 13.26 21.53
C MET A 187 9.83 13.93 22.57
N ARG A 188 10.99 14.44 22.15
CA ARG A 188 12.01 15.07 23.00
C ARG A 188 12.48 16.41 22.39
N PRO A 189 11.62 17.43 22.37
CA PRO A 189 11.97 18.73 21.79
C PRO A 189 13.14 19.36 22.58
N GLY A 190 14.13 19.88 21.85
CA GLY A 190 15.29 20.52 22.42
C GLY A 190 16.49 19.62 22.75
N GLU A 191 16.33 18.28 22.65
CA GLU A 191 17.45 17.36 22.80
C GLU A 191 18.02 17.00 21.42
N PRO A 192 19.37 17.08 21.22
CA PRO A 192 19.98 16.66 19.97
C PRO A 192 19.87 15.11 19.81
N PRO A 193 19.23 14.63 18.75
CA PRO A 193 19.06 13.18 18.56
C PRO A 193 20.34 12.53 18.03
N THR A 194 20.64 11.33 18.54
CA THR A 194 21.51 10.36 17.87
C THR A 194 20.66 9.17 17.41
N TYR A 195 21.18 8.39 16.47
CA TYR A 195 20.46 7.19 16.03
C TYR A 195 20.20 6.23 17.19
N GLU A 196 21.21 6.02 18.03
CA GLU A 196 21.14 5.10 19.17
C GLU A 196 20.06 5.53 20.18
N THR A 197 19.99 6.82 20.50
CA THR A 197 18.98 7.35 21.43
C THR A 197 17.58 7.32 20.81
N ALA A 198 17.47 7.59 19.51
CA ALA A 198 16.20 7.55 18.80
C ALA A 198 15.67 6.12 18.66
N ASP A 199 16.52 5.16 18.30
CA ASP A 199 16.14 3.74 18.20
C ASP A 199 15.77 3.14 19.57
N ALA A 200 16.52 3.49 20.63
CA ALA A 200 16.21 3.08 22.00
C ALA A 200 14.87 3.66 22.47
N LEU A 201 14.62 4.95 22.21
CA LEU A 201 13.33 5.58 22.53
C LEU A 201 12.18 4.86 21.80
N PHE A 202 12.31 4.70 20.48
CA PHE A 202 11.27 4.06 19.66
C PHE A 202 10.95 2.65 20.12
N LYS A 203 11.98 1.84 20.43
CA LYS A 203 11.79 0.50 20.99
C LYS A 203 11.09 0.53 22.35
N SER A 204 11.44 1.47 23.20
CA SER A 204 10.86 1.59 24.54
C SER A 204 9.39 2.02 24.52
N LEU A 205 8.93 2.70 23.47
CA LEU A 205 7.55 3.16 23.38
C LEU A 205 6.53 2.02 23.25
N PHE A 206 6.88 0.95 22.50
CA PHE A 206 5.88 -0.05 22.10
C PHE A 206 6.36 -1.50 22.18
N PHE A 207 7.68 -1.74 22.15
CA PHE A 207 8.25 -3.07 21.93
C PHE A 207 9.02 -3.62 23.14
N ASP A 208 9.17 -2.85 24.19
CA ASP A 208 9.89 -3.23 25.41
C ASP A 208 8.88 -3.62 26.49
N ASN A 209 8.90 -4.90 26.89
CA ASN A 209 7.98 -5.45 27.88
C ASN A 209 8.21 -4.95 29.31
N GLU A 210 9.35 -4.29 29.59
CA GLU A 210 9.60 -3.63 30.88
C GLU A 210 8.95 -2.25 30.96
N ARG A 211 8.66 -1.64 29.79
CA ARG A 211 8.15 -0.27 29.69
C ARG A 211 6.75 -0.16 29.11
N TYR A 212 6.32 -1.16 28.37
CA TYR A 212 5.01 -1.22 27.74
C TYR A 212 4.34 -2.56 27.99
N ASP A 213 3.14 -2.52 28.52
CA ASP A 213 2.33 -3.70 28.80
C ASP A 213 0.87 -3.48 28.36
N LEU A 214 0.47 -4.18 27.32
CA LEU A 214 -0.90 -4.17 26.81
C LEU A 214 -1.86 -4.95 27.73
N SER A 215 -1.35 -5.79 28.62
CA SER A 215 -2.05 -6.85 29.34
C SER A 215 -2.63 -7.95 28.43
N SER A 216 -2.97 -9.09 28.99
CA SER A 216 -3.63 -10.17 28.22
C SER A 216 -5.02 -9.74 27.74
N VAL A 217 -5.76 -9.03 28.58
CA VAL A 217 -7.10 -8.50 28.21
C VAL A 217 -7.00 -7.47 27.08
N GLY A 218 -6.03 -6.56 27.17
CA GLY A 218 -5.78 -5.58 26.11
C GLY A 218 -5.40 -6.25 24.78
N ARG A 219 -4.56 -7.30 24.82
CA ARG A 219 -4.21 -8.08 23.63
C ARG A 219 -5.44 -8.73 23.00
N VAL A 220 -6.30 -9.40 23.79
CA VAL A 220 -7.52 -10.03 23.29
C VAL A 220 -8.46 -9.00 22.65
N LYS A 221 -8.69 -7.86 23.31
CA LYS A 221 -9.54 -6.79 22.77
C LYS A 221 -8.98 -6.23 21.46
N MET A 222 -7.68 -5.97 21.40
CA MET A 222 -7.03 -5.48 20.19
C MET A 222 -7.11 -6.50 19.05
N ASN A 223 -6.90 -7.79 19.35
CA ASN A 223 -7.03 -8.85 18.35
C ASN A 223 -8.46 -8.88 17.76
N THR A 224 -9.48 -8.76 18.61
CA THR A 224 -10.88 -8.72 18.16
C THR A 224 -11.14 -7.49 17.29
N ALA A 225 -10.68 -6.30 17.68
CA ALA A 225 -10.88 -5.07 16.94
C ALA A 225 -10.13 -5.02 15.59
N LEU A 226 -9.04 -5.77 15.47
CA LEU A 226 -8.17 -5.79 14.29
C LEU A 226 -8.27 -7.10 13.48
N ASP A 227 -9.22 -7.98 13.81
CA ASP A 227 -9.41 -9.30 13.18
C ASP A 227 -8.11 -10.13 13.13
N ILE A 228 -7.36 -10.13 14.27
CA ILE A 228 -6.12 -10.90 14.40
C ILE A 228 -6.45 -12.28 15.01
N PRO A 229 -6.12 -13.39 14.32
CA PRO A 229 -6.30 -14.72 14.89
C PRO A 229 -5.46 -14.91 16.16
N PHE A 230 -6.00 -15.66 17.14
CA PHE A 230 -5.31 -15.93 18.41
C PHE A 230 -3.96 -16.63 18.22
N GLU A 231 -3.87 -17.51 17.22
CA GLU A 231 -2.65 -18.25 16.87
C GLU A 231 -1.53 -17.32 16.40
N GLU A 232 -1.90 -16.20 15.75
CA GLU A 232 -0.96 -15.19 15.26
C GLU A 232 -0.44 -14.31 16.40
N ALA A 233 -1.30 -13.96 17.35
CA ALA A 233 -0.98 -13.13 18.49
C ALA A 233 -1.70 -13.61 19.75
N PRO A 234 -1.22 -14.66 20.42
CA PRO A 234 -1.79 -15.13 21.67
C PRO A 234 -1.70 -14.06 22.78
N ASP A 235 -2.48 -14.22 23.82
CA ASP A 235 -2.60 -13.29 24.95
C ASP A 235 -1.30 -13.11 25.76
N THR A 236 -0.31 -13.96 25.52
CA THR A 236 1.06 -13.85 26.06
C THR A 236 1.88 -12.74 25.38
N TYR A 237 1.48 -12.27 24.20
CA TYR A 237 2.11 -11.12 23.53
C TYR A 237 1.64 -9.81 24.16
N ARG A 238 2.40 -9.30 25.12
CA ARG A 238 2.03 -8.12 25.93
C ARG A 238 2.60 -6.79 25.41
N THR A 239 3.46 -6.83 24.39
CA THR A 239 3.95 -5.65 23.67
C THR A 239 3.29 -5.55 22.28
N LEU A 240 3.39 -4.39 21.63
CA LEU A 240 2.98 -4.28 20.22
C LEU A 240 3.99 -5.00 19.33
N ARG A 241 3.48 -5.47 18.18
CA ARG A 241 4.27 -5.96 17.06
C ARG A 241 4.18 -4.94 15.92
N LYS A 242 5.09 -5.03 14.96
CA LYS A 242 5.04 -4.21 13.75
C LYS A 242 3.66 -4.33 13.05
N ASP A 243 3.18 -5.56 12.88
CA ASP A 243 1.90 -5.83 12.23
C ASP A 243 0.72 -5.20 12.98
N ASP A 244 0.76 -5.16 14.30
CA ASP A 244 -0.28 -4.49 15.09
C ASP A 244 -0.36 -3.01 14.74
N ILE A 245 0.78 -2.32 14.65
CA ILE A 245 0.85 -0.89 14.28
C ILE A 245 0.30 -0.68 12.87
N LEU A 246 0.71 -1.50 11.91
CA LEU A 246 0.24 -1.41 10.53
C LEU A 246 -1.28 -1.65 10.43
N ARG A 247 -1.81 -2.65 11.13
CA ARG A 247 -3.24 -2.95 11.17
C ARG A 247 -4.04 -1.84 11.86
N ILE A 248 -3.51 -1.24 12.94
CA ILE A 248 -4.14 -0.09 13.61
C ILE A 248 -4.27 1.07 12.61
N VAL A 249 -3.19 1.44 11.92
CA VAL A 249 -3.22 2.53 10.95
C VAL A 249 -4.17 2.19 9.79
N LYS A 250 -4.15 0.95 9.30
CA LYS A 250 -5.08 0.50 8.25
C LYS A 250 -6.53 0.63 8.70
N ARG A 251 -6.85 0.17 9.92
CA ARG A 251 -8.20 0.30 10.49
C ARG A 251 -8.65 1.76 10.60
N LEU A 252 -7.76 2.67 11.00
CA LEU A 252 -8.05 4.10 11.07
C LEU A 252 -8.34 4.70 9.69
N VAL A 253 -7.61 4.27 8.65
CA VAL A 253 -7.85 4.68 7.27
C VAL A 253 -9.19 4.15 6.78
N GLU A 254 -9.50 2.87 7.02
CA GLU A 254 -10.79 2.25 6.66
C GLU A 254 -11.98 2.97 7.34
N LEU A 255 -11.86 3.31 8.62
CA LEU A 255 -12.86 4.09 9.33
C LEU A 255 -13.07 5.48 8.70
N ARG A 256 -11.98 6.11 8.25
CA ARG A 256 -12.05 7.40 7.54
C ARG A 256 -12.74 7.27 6.18
N ASP A 257 -12.57 6.15 5.50
CA ASP A 257 -13.27 5.81 4.25
C ASP A 257 -14.73 5.39 4.48
N GLY A 258 -15.18 5.33 5.73
CA GLY A 258 -16.56 4.96 6.11
C GLY A 258 -16.77 3.44 6.25
N HIS A 259 -15.69 2.67 6.33
CA HIS A 259 -15.73 1.22 6.51
C HIS A 259 -15.56 0.84 7.99
N GLY A 260 -16.59 0.21 8.55
CA GLY A 260 -16.63 -0.24 9.94
C GLY A 260 -17.25 0.78 10.91
N GLU A 261 -17.25 0.40 12.17
CA GLU A 261 -17.81 1.20 13.27
C GLU A 261 -16.73 1.50 14.31
N VAL A 262 -16.89 2.61 14.99
CA VAL A 262 -16.08 2.98 16.16
C VAL A 262 -16.81 2.51 17.39
N ASP A 263 -16.19 1.61 18.18
CA ASP A 263 -16.72 1.13 19.47
C ASP A 263 -16.68 2.23 20.55
#